data_714cf3de36673fdc0ad0529f5caef13c
#
_entry.id   714cf3de36673fdc0ad0529f5caef13c
#
_cell.length_a   1.000
_cell.length_b   1.000
_cell.length_c   1.000
_cell.angle_alpha   90.00
_cell.angle_beta   90.00
_cell.angle_gamma   90.00
#
_symmetry.space_group_name_H-M   'P 1'
#
loop_
_entity.id
_entity.type
_entity.pdbx_description
1 polymer ?
#
loop_
_entity_poly.entity_id
_entity_poly.type
_entity_poly.pdbx_seq_one_letter_code
_entity_poly.pdbx_strand_id
1 'polypeptide(L)'
;MYGINGFCYYHYWFNGHQLMERPLEEMLSSGNPDFPFMLCWANENWTRAWDGGSRHILIAQNYSEEDDRAHIRYLLDNVFSDSRYIRVDGKPVFLIYRSMLFPNMKETIRVWREEASSKGVELYLCRVETMDCYGEEYLQDGFDAAVEFQPFTHQMNEFQKKRNPLRKFAYNINRHLFNTCKKKKIDYSEYVDYICKTHFPDYKMYPGVTPMWDNTSRRKQKMFILDKSTPEKYGEWLYSVMNKFVPYSKDENFVFVNAWNEWAEGNHLEPDLKWGFRY
;
A
#
# COMPACT_ATOMS: atom_id res chain seq x y z
N MET A 1 -6.31 23.25 6.52
CA MET A 1 -5.35 22.18 6.34
C MET A 1 -6.11 20.92 5.92
N TYR A 2 -5.52 20.00 5.18
CA TYR A 2 -6.26 18.98 4.39
C TYR A 2 -6.69 17.74 5.18
N GLY A 3 -6.60 17.72 6.52
CA GLY A 3 -7.03 16.59 7.35
C GLY A 3 -6.09 15.38 7.34
N ILE A 4 -4.92 15.48 6.71
CA ILE A 4 -3.89 14.43 6.73
C ILE A 4 -3.13 14.52 8.06
N ASN A 5 -2.96 13.39 8.73
CA ASN A 5 -2.34 13.31 10.06
C ASN A 5 -0.93 12.71 10.03
N GLY A 6 -0.53 12.08 8.94
CA GLY A 6 0.80 11.52 8.77
C GLY A 6 1.02 10.99 7.37
N PHE A 7 2.28 10.71 7.02
CA PHE A 7 2.66 10.11 5.76
C PHE A 7 3.21 8.71 5.95
N CYS A 8 2.88 7.81 5.03
CA CYS A 8 3.49 6.51 4.90
C CYS A 8 4.42 6.54 3.69
N TYR A 9 5.74 6.67 3.93
CA TYR A 9 6.72 6.72 2.85
C TYR A 9 7.07 5.32 2.38
N TYR A 10 7.23 5.13 1.06
CA TYR A 10 7.86 3.94 0.54
C TYR A 10 9.33 3.93 0.91
N HIS A 11 9.78 2.79 1.44
CA HIS A 11 11.15 2.50 1.78
C HIS A 11 11.65 1.38 0.84
N TYR A 12 12.86 1.56 0.31
CA TYR A 12 13.45 0.64 -0.64
C TYR A 12 14.76 0.11 -0.09
N TRP A 13 14.76 -1.16 0.26
CA TRP A 13 15.91 -1.89 0.79
C TRP A 13 16.14 -3.14 -0.04
N PHE A 14 17.35 -3.29 -0.59
CA PHE A 14 17.75 -4.37 -1.47
C PHE A 14 19.06 -4.97 -0.98
N ASN A 15 19.00 -6.00 -0.13
CA ASN A 15 20.16 -6.75 0.36
C ASN A 15 21.29 -5.83 0.86
N GLY A 16 21.00 -4.99 1.86
CA GLY A 16 21.93 -4.05 2.45
C GLY A 16 22.08 -2.72 1.70
N HIS A 17 21.44 -2.54 0.56
CA HIS A 17 21.45 -1.30 -0.21
C HIS A 17 20.10 -0.59 -0.16
N GLN A 18 20.12 0.67 0.24
CA GLN A 18 18.97 1.55 0.12
C GLN A 18 18.94 2.22 -1.24
N LEU A 19 17.74 2.51 -1.71
CA LEU A 19 17.53 3.33 -2.90
C LEU A 19 16.50 4.41 -2.57
N MET A 20 16.66 5.57 -3.22
CA MET A 20 15.82 6.75 -2.98
C MET A 20 15.77 7.15 -1.49
N GLU A 21 16.84 6.89 -0.77
CA GLU A 21 16.98 7.12 0.67
C GLU A 21 17.10 8.61 1.03
N ARG A 22 17.66 9.40 0.11
CA ARG A 22 17.99 10.81 0.37
C ARG A 22 16.83 11.65 0.91
N PRO A 23 15.59 11.59 0.41
CA PRO A 23 14.47 12.36 1.00
C PRO A 23 14.19 11.99 2.46
N LEU A 24 14.30 10.71 2.81
CA LEU A 24 14.13 10.25 4.19
C LEU A 24 15.28 10.72 5.07
N GLU A 25 16.51 10.56 4.62
CA GLU A 25 17.71 10.99 5.36
C GLU A 25 17.73 12.52 5.60
N GLU A 26 17.37 13.31 4.58
CA GLU A 26 17.26 14.77 4.73
C GLU A 26 16.16 15.16 5.71
N MET A 27 15.02 14.47 5.70
CA MET A 27 13.92 14.68 6.64
C MET A 27 14.35 14.32 8.08
N LEU A 28 15.03 13.21 8.27
CA LEU A 28 15.52 12.76 9.58
C LEU A 28 16.57 13.73 10.13
N SER A 29 17.56 14.09 9.32
CA SER A 29 18.68 14.94 9.76
C SER A 29 18.28 16.41 9.99
N SER A 30 17.38 16.95 9.18
CA SER A 30 16.93 18.34 9.31
C SER A 30 15.83 18.53 10.37
N GLY A 31 15.13 17.47 10.75
CA GLY A 31 13.93 17.55 11.56
C GLY A 31 12.71 18.14 10.81
N ASN A 32 12.80 18.37 9.49
CA ASN A 32 11.75 18.99 8.70
C ASN A 32 11.32 18.12 7.52
N PRO A 33 10.00 18.08 7.23
CA PRO A 33 8.90 18.71 7.96
C PRO A 33 8.69 18.06 9.34
N ASP A 34 8.33 18.86 10.34
CA ASP A 34 7.89 18.34 11.64
C ASP A 34 6.46 17.81 11.50
N PHE A 35 6.36 16.59 10.97
CA PHE A 35 5.10 15.94 10.67
C PHE A 35 5.19 14.42 10.86
N PRO A 36 4.16 13.76 11.41
CA PRO A 36 4.19 12.32 11.65
C PRO A 36 4.39 11.48 10.39
N PHE A 37 5.19 10.42 10.51
CA PHE A 37 5.43 9.51 9.40
C PHE A 37 5.63 8.07 9.85
N MET A 38 5.44 7.15 8.90
CA MET A 38 5.79 5.73 9.00
C MET A 38 6.38 5.26 7.66
N LEU A 39 6.90 4.06 7.64
CA LEU A 39 7.45 3.46 6.42
C LEU A 39 6.65 2.25 5.96
N CYS A 40 6.61 2.07 4.65
CA CYS A 40 6.16 0.86 3.98
C CYS A 40 7.31 0.31 3.12
N TRP A 41 7.80 -0.89 3.42
CA TRP A 41 8.83 -1.52 2.59
C TRP A 41 8.21 -2.02 1.28
N ALA A 42 8.61 -1.38 0.17
CA ALA A 42 8.25 -1.77 -1.19
C ALA A 42 9.21 -2.88 -1.66
N ASN A 43 9.03 -4.06 -1.14
CA ASN A 43 9.90 -5.22 -1.25
C ASN A 43 9.68 -6.04 -2.53
N GLU A 44 9.58 -5.38 -3.68
CA GLU A 44 9.46 -6.02 -4.99
C GLU A 44 10.74 -5.84 -5.82
N ASN A 45 11.01 -6.77 -6.73
CA ASN A 45 12.04 -6.55 -7.75
C ASN A 45 11.76 -5.28 -8.55
N TRP A 46 12.74 -4.45 -8.78
CA TRP A 46 12.62 -3.41 -9.78
C TRP A 46 12.79 -3.99 -11.18
N THR A 47 11.79 -3.73 -12.02
CA THR A 47 11.73 -4.29 -13.39
C THR A 47 11.42 -3.19 -14.39
N ARG A 48 11.65 -3.45 -15.68
CA ARG A 48 11.25 -2.53 -16.78
C ARG A 48 9.75 -2.60 -17.08
N ALA A 49 8.89 -2.54 -16.07
CA ALA A 49 7.44 -2.66 -16.23
C ALA A 49 6.83 -1.52 -17.07
N TRP A 50 7.46 -0.33 -17.08
CA TRP A 50 7.02 0.85 -17.85
C TRP A 50 7.08 0.68 -19.38
N ASP A 51 7.94 -0.19 -19.89
CA ASP A 51 8.06 -0.47 -21.34
C ASP A 51 7.50 -1.84 -21.75
N GLY A 52 6.81 -2.50 -20.82
CA GLY A 52 6.28 -3.86 -21.01
C GLY A 52 7.25 -4.97 -20.63
N GLY A 53 8.48 -4.64 -20.23
CA GLY A 53 9.55 -5.57 -19.85
C GLY A 53 9.45 -6.04 -18.40
N SER A 54 8.26 -6.37 -17.90
CA SER A 54 8.05 -6.79 -16.48
C SER A 54 8.85 -8.03 -16.06
N ARG A 55 9.39 -8.79 -17.00
CA ARG A 55 10.29 -9.94 -16.74
C ARG A 55 11.76 -9.53 -16.69
N HIS A 56 12.11 -8.33 -17.12
CA HIS A 56 13.48 -7.85 -17.09
C HIS A 56 13.74 -7.19 -15.73
N ILE A 57 14.43 -7.92 -14.86
CA ILE A 57 14.80 -7.44 -13.53
C ILE A 57 15.97 -6.50 -13.66
N LEU A 58 15.85 -5.29 -13.15
CA LEU A 58 16.91 -4.29 -13.03
C LEU A 58 17.65 -4.44 -11.73
N ILE A 59 16.89 -4.61 -10.61
CA ILE A 59 17.41 -4.84 -9.27
C ILE A 59 16.58 -5.96 -8.66
N ALA A 60 17.22 -7.02 -8.27
CA ALA A 60 16.58 -8.16 -7.63
C ALA A 60 16.40 -7.90 -6.13
N GLN A 61 15.20 -8.22 -5.62
CA GLN A 61 14.97 -8.33 -4.19
C GLN A 61 15.37 -9.73 -3.76
N ASN A 62 16.36 -9.84 -2.88
CA ASN A 62 16.78 -11.08 -2.26
C ASN A 62 16.45 -11.04 -0.77
N TYR A 63 16.17 -12.21 -0.20
CA TYR A 63 15.82 -12.36 1.21
C TYR A 63 16.77 -13.34 1.87
N SER A 64 17.33 -12.96 3.00
CA SER A 64 18.17 -13.83 3.85
C SER A 64 18.05 -13.36 5.30
N GLU A 65 18.28 -14.25 6.26
CA GLU A 65 18.27 -13.90 7.68
C GLU A 65 19.32 -12.80 8.00
N GLU A 66 20.48 -12.85 7.35
CA GLU A 66 21.51 -11.83 7.53
C GLU A 66 21.02 -10.45 7.09
N ASP A 67 20.34 -10.36 5.94
CA ASP A 67 19.76 -9.12 5.44
C ASP A 67 18.57 -8.67 6.29
N ASP A 68 17.72 -9.59 6.76
CA ASP A 68 16.63 -9.29 7.69
C ASP A 68 17.15 -8.62 8.96
N ARG A 69 18.26 -9.14 9.53
CA ARG A 69 18.93 -8.53 10.71
C ARG A 69 19.52 -7.17 10.39
N ALA A 70 20.22 -7.03 9.28
CA ALA A 70 20.83 -5.78 8.86
C ALA A 70 19.75 -4.69 8.64
N HIS A 71 18.66 -5.05 7.97
CA HIS A 71 17.56 -4.14 7.66
C HIS A 71 16.88 -3.62 8.95
N ILE A 72 16.46 -4.54 9.83
CA ILE A 72 15.75 -4.10 11.04
C ILE A 72 16.68 -3.31 11.98
N ARG A 73 17.96 -3.65 12.09
CA ARG A 73 18.94 -2.88 12.87
C ARG A 73 19.06 -1.46 12.32
N TYR A 74 19.17 -1.32 11.00
CA TYR A 74 19.19 0.01 10.37
C TYR A 74 17.96 0.83 10.75
N LEU A 75 16.75 0.26 10.65
CA LEU A 75 15.50 0.94 10.99
C LEU A 75 15.45 1.32 12.48
N LEU A 76 15.85 0.43 13.37
CA LEU A 76 15.90 0.67 14.82
C LEU A 76 16.87 1.80 15.19
N ASP A 77 18.03 1.84 14.55
CA ASP A 77 19.10 2.78 14.90
C ASP A 77 18.90 4.17 14.29
N ASN A 78 18.30 4.24 13.10
CA ASN A 78 18.28 5.48 12.32
C ASN A 78 16.87 6.07 12.11
N VAL A 79 15.81 5.27 12.22
CA VAL A 79 14.47 5.69 11.82
C VAL A 79 13.46 5.59 12.95
N PHE A 80 13.35 4.42 13.58
CA PHE A 80 12.33 4.19 14.60
C PHE A 80 12.57 4.98 15.91
N SER A 81 13.75 5.53 16.11
CA SER A 81 14.05 6.41 17.24
C SER A 81 13.52 7.84 17.06
N ASP A 82 13.15 8.27 15.86
CA ASP A 82 12.60 9.60 15.60
C ASP A 82 11.27 9.81 16.32
N SER A 83 11.12 10.95 17.00
CA SER A 83 9.93 11.28 17.79
C SER A 83 8.66 11.45 16.93
N ARG A 84 8.80 11.76 15.64
CA ARG A 84 7.69 11.89 14.66
C ARG A 84 7.26 10.54 14.10
N TYR A 85 8.01 9.46 14.37
CA TYR A 85 7.66 8.14 13.83
C TYR A 85 6.36 7.63 14.46
N ILE A 86 5.38 7.25 13.62
CA ILE A 86 4.05 6.81 14.07
C ILE A 86 4.16 5.49 14.85
N ARG A 87 3.47 5.42 15.99
CA ARG A 87 3.49 4.30 16.92
C ARG A 87 2.08 3.88 17.34
N VAL A 88 1.96 2.61 17.70
CA VAL A 88 0.79 2.04 18.38
C VAL A 88 1.28 1.51 19.72
N ASP A 89 0.72 1.98 20.83
CA ASP A 89 1.16 1.63 22.18
C ASP A 89 2.68 1.69 22.37
N GLY A 90 3.32 2.74 21.83
CA GLY A 90 4.77 2.93 21.86
C GLY A 90 5.57 2.11 20.84
N LYS A 91 4.94 1.20 20.10
CA LYS A 91 5.59 0.31 19.10
C LYS A 91 5.63 1.00 17.73
N PRO A 92 6.80 1.16 17.10
CA PRO A 92 6.86 1.75 15.76
C PRO A 92 6.10 0.90 14.73
N VAL A 93 5.28 1.56 13.93
CA VAL A 93 4.45 0.91 12.89
C VAL A 93 5.28 0.72 11.62
N PHE A 94 5.41 -0.51 11.15
CA PHE A 94 6.13 -0.81 9.91
C PHE A 94 5.28 -1.69 8.98
N LEU A 95 5.10 -1.23 7.73
CA LEU A 95 4.29 -1.90 6.73
C LEU A 95 5.16 -2.70 5.77
N ILE A 96 4.71 -3.90 5.42
CA ILE A 96 5.32 -4.77 4.41
C ILE A 96 4.37 -4.89 3.22
N TYR A 97 4.83 -4.42 2.04
CA TYR A 97 3.98 -4.33 0.85
C TYR A 97 3.66 -5.70 0.25
N ARG A 98 4.64 -6.59 0.15
CA ARG A 98 4.49 -7.92 -0.48
C ARG A 98 4.99 -9.04 0.43
N SER A 99 4.26 -9.32 1.49
CA SER A 99 4.64 -10.38 2.44
C SER A 99 4.76 -11.76 1.79
N MET A 100 3.98 -12.04 0.74
CA MET A 100 4.00 -13.31 0.02
C MET A 100 5.27 -13.56 -0.81
N LEU A 101 6.15 -12.57 -0.97
CA LEU A 101 7.42 -12.74 -1.69
C LEU A 101 8.53 -13.29 -0.82
N PHE A 102 8.36 -13.28 0.50
CA PHE A 102 9.33 -13.86 1.41
C PHE A 102 9.30 -15.39 1.33
N PRO A 103 10.46 -16.05 1.35
CA PRO A 103 10.52 -17.52 1.47
C PRO A 103 9.86 -18.03 2.75
N ASN A 104 9.99 -17.31 3.85
CA ASN A 104 9.39 -17.60 5.14
C ASN A 104 9.15 -16.31 5.94
N MET A 105 8.00 -15.68 5.75
CA MET A 105 7.66 -14.42 6.42
C MET A 105 7.64 -14.53 7.95
N LYS A 106 7.16 -15.65 8.46
CA LYS A 106 7.13 -15.91 9.90
C LYS A 106 8.51 -15.89 10.53
N GLU A 107 9.50 -16.47 9.84
CA GLU A 107 10.89 -16.46 10.31
C GLU A 107 11.50 -15.07 10.27
N THR A 108 11.27 -14.31 9.19
CA THR A 108 11.70 -12.91 9.11
C THR A 108 11.11 -12.07 10.25
N ILE A 109 9.81 -12.21 10.53
CA ILE A 109 9.18 -11.50 11.66
C ILE A 109 9.79 -11.92 13.00
N ARG A 110 10.08 -13.20 13.21
CA ARG A 110 10.76 -13.67 14.41
C ARG A 110 12.11 -13.00 14.59
N VAL A 111 12.93 -12.97 13.55
CA VAL A 111 14.25 -12.31 13.53
C VAL A 111 14.11 -10.83 13.86
N TRP A 112 13.19 -10.12 13.22
CA TRP A 112 12.96 -8.70 13.48
C TRP A 112 12.55 -8.40 14.92
N ARG A 113 11.63 -9.20 15.47
CA ARG A 113 11.19 -9.04 16.87
C ARG A 113 12.30 -9.36 17.87
N GLU A 114 13.16 -10.33 17.61
CA GLU A 114 14.33 -10.64 18.42
C GLU A 114 15.33 -9.46 18.44
N GLU A 115 15.69 -8.93 17.28
CA GLU A 115 16.58 -7.78 17.17
C GLU A 115 16.00 -6.54 17.87
N ALA A 116 14.73 -6.26 17.66
CA ALA A 116 14.05 -5.14 18.32
C ALA A 116 13.99 -5.32 19.84
N SER A 117 13.64 -6.51 20.33
CA SER A 117 13.59 -6.83 21.74
C SER A 117 14.95 -6.70 22.43
N SER A 118 16.05 -7.03 21.73
CA SER A 118 17.42 -6.84 22.25
C SER A 118 17.76 -5.38 22.52
N LYS A 119 17.05 -4.45 21.89
CA LYS A 119 17.15 -2.98 22.08
C LYS A 119 16.02 -2.42 22.94
N GLY A 120 15.17 -3.28 23.54
CA GLY A 120 14.04 -2.85 24.35
C GLY A 120 12.89 -2.25 23.55
N VAL A 121 12.79 -2.55 22.24
CA VAL A 121 11.75 -2.08 21.34
C VAL A 121 10.83 -3.24 20.96
N GLU A 122 9.52 -3.02 21.02
CA GLU A 122 8.53 -3.89 20.37
C GLU A 122 8.10 -3.28 19.06
N LEU A 123 7.80 -4.12 18.05
CA LEU A 123 7.37 -3.69 16.73
C LEU A 123 5.87 -3.88 16.55
N TYR A 124 5.23 -2.95 15.83
CA TYR A 124 3.87 -3.10 15.29
C TYR A 124 3.95 -3.31 13.79
N LEU A 125 3.77 -4.54 13.35
CA LEU A 125 3.97 -4.96 11.96
C LEU A 125 2.64 -5.09 11.22
N CYS A 126 2.53 -4.44 10.07
CA CYS A 126 1.33 -4.50 9.24
C CYS A 126 1.61 -5.15 7.88
N ARG A 127 0.74 -6.10 7.49
CA ARG A 127 0.72 -6.62 6.13
C ARG A 127 -0.16 -5.75 5.23
N VAL A 128 0.36 -5.31 4.09
CA VAL A 128 -0.47 -4.66 3.07
C VAL A 128 -1.27 -5.72 2.31
N GLU A 129 -2.59 -5.55 2.26
CA GLU A 129 -3.49 -6.42 1.51
C GLU A 129 -3.61 -6.00 0.05
N THR A 130 -3.69 -7.00 -0.81
CA THR A 130 -3.86 -6.84 -2.25
C THR A 130 -4.90 -7.83 -2.79
N MET A 131 -5.12 -7.83 -4.11
CA MET A 131 -6.08 -8.75 -4.77
C MET A 131 -5.81 -10.22 -4.49
N ASP A 132 -4.54 -10.58 -4.33
CA ASP A 132 -4.06 -11.97 -4.23
C ASP A 132 -3.53 -12.32 -2.82
N CYS A 133 -3.52 -11.35 -1.90
CA CYS A 133 -3.06 -11.52 -0.52
C CYS A 133 -3.97 -10.72 0.41
N TYR A 134 -4.92 -11.39 1.04
CA TYR A 134 -5.88 -10.80 1.97
C TYR A 134 -6.39 -11.88 2.94
N GLY A 135 -7.08 -11.46 4.00
CA GLY A 135 -7.64 -12.38 4.98
C GLY A 135 -6.83 -12.42 6.29
N GLU A 136 -7.26 -13.23 7.23
CA GLU A 136 -6.68 -13.28 8.58
C GLU A 136 -5.41 -14.12 8.72
N GLU A 137 -4.94 -14.75 7.63
CA GLU A 137 -3.75 -15.62 7.66
C GLU A 137 -2.47 -14.87 8.07
N TYR A 138 -2.47 -13.53 7.98
CA TYR A 138 -1.35 -12.70 8.45
C TYR A 138 -1.02 -12.89 9.93
N LEU A 139 -2.01 -13.26 10.75
CA LEU A 139 -1.81 -13.57 12.17
C LEU A 139 -0.88 -14.77 12.38
N GLN A 140 -0.92 -15.75 11.46
CA GLN A 140 -0.07 -16.94 11.53
C GLN A 140 1.39 -16.62 11.23
N ASP A 141 1.63 -15.59 10.45
CA ASP A 141 2.97 -15.08 10.16
C ASP A 141 3.51 -14.20 11.30
N GLY A 142 2.64 -13.69 12.17
CA GLY A 142 3.01 -12.86 13.33
C GLY A 142 2.86 -11.35 13.10
N PHE A 143 2.09 -10.92 12.10
CA PHE A 143 1.68 -9.53 11.94
C PHE A 143 0.63 -9.12 13.00
N ASP A 144 0.59 -7.85 13.33
CA ASP A 144 -0.36 -7.26 14.28
C ASP A 144 -1.66 -6.79 13.61
N ALA A 145 -1.59 -6.38 12.35
CA ALA A 145 -2.73 -5.91 11.57
C ALA A 145 -2.52 -6.06 10.05
N ALA A 146 -3.60 -5.87 9.30
CA ALA A 146 -3.58 -5.69 7.87
C ALA A 146 -3.89 -4.24 7.49
N VAL A 147 -3.47 -3.82 6.28
CA VAL A 147 -3.76 -2.51 5.68
C VAL A 147 -4.32 -2.73 4.28
N GLU A 148 -5.50 -2.20 4.02
CA GLU A 148 -6.14 -2.30 2.72
C GLU A 148 -5.47 -1.39 1.69
N PHE A 149 -5.09 -1.93 0.53
CA PHE A 149 -4.43 -1.18 -0.55
C PHE A 149 -5.38 -0.95 -1.74
N GLN A 150 -6.13 0.15 -1.70
CA GLN A 150 -7.01 0.56 -2.80
C GLN A 150 -6.21 1.11 -4.00
N PRO A 151 -6.63 0.83 -5.26
CA PRO A 151 -7.83 0.08 -5.66
C PRO A 151 -7.59 -1.42 -5.87
N PHE A 152 -6.45 -1.98 -5.47
CA PHE A 152 -6.05 -3.36 -5.78
C PHE A 152 -6.43 -4.33 -4.66
N THR A 153 -7.70 -4.38 -4.32
CA THR A 153 -8.25 -5.23 -3.25
C THR A 153 -9.06 -6.42 -3.79
N HIS A 154 -9.36 -7.35 -2.91
CA HIS A 154 -10.28 -8.45 -3.27
C HIS A 154 -11.69 -7.93 -3.59
N GLN A 155 -12.17 -6.83 -2.95
CA GLN A 155 -13.46 -6.20 -3.23
C GLN A 155 -13.53 -5.69 -4.68
N MET A 156 -12.42 -5.17 -5.22
CA MET A 156 -12.34 -4.81 -6.64
C MET A 156 -12.54 -6.03 -7.54
N ASN A 157 -11.98 -7.17 -7.17
CA ASN A 157 -12.21 -8.42 -7.91
C ASN A 157 -13.67 -8.86 -7.84
N GLU A 158 -14.29 -8.80 -6.66
CA GLU A 158 -15.72 -9.15 -6.48
C GLU A 158 -16.64 -8.20 -7.23
N PHE A 159 -16.39 -6.90 -7.19
CA PHE A 159 -17.12 -5.90 -7.98
C PHE A 159 -17.10 -6.25 -9.47
N GLN A 160 -15.92 -6.59 -9.98
CA GLN A 160 -15.76 -6.93 -11.39
C GLN A 160 -16.46 -8.24 -11.79
N LYS A 161 -16.48 -9.23 -10.88
CA LYS A 161 -17.21 -10.49 -11.10
C LYS A 161 -18.73 -10.23 -11.17
N LYS A 162 -19.28 -9.38 -10.29
CA LYS A 162 -20.70 -9.04 -10.24
C LYS A 162 -21.15 -8.22 -11.45
N ARG A 163 -20.32 -7.28 -11.90
CA ARG A 163 -20.66 -6.35 -12.98
C ARG A 163 -20.88 -7.03 -14.32
N ASN A 164 -20.18 -8.12 -14.62
CA ASN A 164 -20.34 -8.78 -15.92
C ASN A 164 -19.87 -10.25 -15.95
N PRO A 165 -20.72 -11.21 -15.55
CA PRO A 165 -20.35 -12.63 -15.55
C PRO A 165 -20.07 -13.19 -16.97
N LEU A 166 -20.75 -12.67 -18.02
CA LEU A 166 -20.51 -13.06 -19.41
C LEU A 166 -19.19 -12.50 -19.97
N ARG A 167 -18.78 -11.34 -19.52
CA ARG A 167 -17.50 -10.72 -19.93
C ARG A 167 -16.29 -11.50 -19.40
N LYS A 168 -16.44 -12.20 -18.28
CA LYS A 168 -15.40 -13.08 -17.73
C LYS A 168 -15.11 -14.24 -18.68
N PHE A 169 -16.16 -14.83 -19.24
CA PHE A 169 -16.04 -15.91 -20.23
C PHE A 169 -15.39 -15.42 -21.52
N ALA A 170 -15.85 -14.30 -22.06
CA ALA A 170 -15.26 -13.67 -23.24
C ALA A 170 -13.82 -13.16 -22.99
N TYR A 171 -13.49 -12.71 -21.77
CA TYR A 171 -12.14 -12.28 -21.37
C TYR A 171 -11.16 -13.45 -21.37
N ASN A 172 -11.56 -14.61 -20.84
CA ASN A 172 -10.72 -15.80 -20.80
C ASN A 172 -10.46 -16.35 -22.22
N ILE A 173 -11.46 -16.37 -23.08
CA ILE A 173 -11.31 -16.79 -24.49
C ILE A 173 -10.39 -15.82 -25.24
N ASN A 174 -10.59 -14.51 -25.12
CA ASN A 174 -9.79 -13.51 -25.80
C ASN A 174 -8.34 -13.40 -25.24
N ARG A 175 -8.10 -13.76 -23.97
CA ARG A 175 -6.75 -13.78 -23.39
C ARG A 175 -5.89 -14.86 -24.01
N HIS A 176 -6.48 -15.98 -24.40
CA HIS A 176 -5.76 -17.09 -25.06
C HIS A 176 -5.58 -16.89 -26.57
N LEU A 177 -6.50 -16.20 -27.23
CA LEU A 177 -6.52 -16.08 -28.69
C LEU A 177 -5.86 -14.81 -29.24
N PHE A 178 -5.90 -13.71 -28.48
CA PHE A 178 -5.37 -12.42 -28.93
C PHE A 178 -4.57 -11.75 -27.82
N ASN A 179 -3.27 -11.72 -27.94
CA ASN A 179 -2.33 -11.06 -27.04
C ASN A 179 -2.45 -9.52 -27.12
N THR A 180 -3.68 -8.99 -27.10
CA THR A 180 -3.97 -7.56 -27.26
C THR A 180 -3.83 -6.82 -25.95
N CYS A 181 -3.15 -5.67 -25.97
CA CYS A 181 -3.09 -4.68 -24.90
C CYS A 181 -4.49 -4.33 -24.41
N LYS A 182 -4.95 -4.90 -23.29
CA LYS A 182 -6.29 -4.61 -22.79
C LYS A 182 -6.23 -3.54 -21.71
N LYS A 183 -6.76 -2.39 -22.08
CA LYS A 183 -7.10 -1.29 -21.17
C LYS A 183 -8.35 -1.70 -20.38
N LYS A 184 -8.22 -1.79 -19.06
CA LYS A 184 -9.33 -2.06 -18.15
C LYS A 184 -9.84 -0.75 -17.58
N LYS A 185 -11.08 -0.41 -17.91
CA LYS A 185 -11.72 0.82 -17.49
C LYS A 185 -12.93 0.51 -16.61
N ILE A 186 -12.94 1.12 -15.42
CA ILE A 186 -14.01 1.00 -14.43
C ILE A 186 -14.53 2.40 -14.13
N ASP A 187 -15.83 2.59 -14.13
CA ASP A 187 -16.44 3.84 -13.70
C ASP A 187 -16.25 3.99 -12.19
N TYR A 188 -15.64 5.11 -11.79
CA TYR A 188 -15.29 5.39 -10.41
C TYR A 188 -16.53 5.46 -9.50
N SER A 189 -17.58 6.14 -9.98
CA SER A 189 -18.86 6.24 -9.25
C SER A 189 -19.48 4.88 -8.96
N GLU A 190 -19.54 3.99 -9.99
CA GLU A 190 -20.07 2.65 -9.80
C GLU A 190 -19.27 1.84 -8.76
N TYR A 191 -17.94 2.01 -8.76
CA TYR A 191 -17.10 1.36 -7.77
C TYR A 191 -17.31 1.93 -6.36
N VAL A 192 -17.37 3.25 -6.23
CA VAL A 192 -17.67 3.91 -4.94
C VAL A 192 -19.03 3.48 -4.39
N ASP A 193 -20.07 3.47 -5.23
CA ASP A 193 -21.40 3.02 -4.82
C ASP A 193 -21.43 1.55 -4.36
N TYR A 194 -20.56 0.72 -4.92
CA TYR A 194 -20.39 -0.67 -4.50
C TYR A 194 -19.62 -0.77 -3.19
N ILE A 195 -18.43 -0.16 -3.09
CA ILE A 195 -17.55 -0.30 -1.93
C ILE A 195 -18.18 0.33 -0.68
N CYS A 196 -18.92 1.42 -0.84
CA CYS A 196 -19.69 2.02 0.25
C CYS A 196 -20.80 1.13 0.82
N LYS A 197 -21.19 0.05 0.15
CA LYS A 197 -22.17 -0.93 0.64
C LYS A 197 -21.52 -2.17 1.24
N THR A 198 -20.21 -2.33 1.10
CA THR A 198 -19.49 -3.46 1.68
C THR A 198 -19.25 -3.26 3.17
N HIS A 199 -19.09 -4.37 3.88
CA HIS A 199 -18.68 -4.38 5.28
C HIS A 199 -17.16 -4.59 5.37
N PHE A 200 -16.57 -4.07 6.44
CA PHE A 200 -15.19 -4.41 6.80
C PHE A 200 -15.13 -5.88 7.24
N PRO A 201 -13.99 -6.54 7.10
CA PRO A 201 -13.80 -7.89 7.60
C PRO A 201 -13.82 -7.93 9.13
N ASP A 202 -14.04 -9.10 9.71
CA ASP A 202 -14.06 -9.31 11.16
C ASP A 202 -12.65 -9.34 11.78
N TYR A 203 -11.59 -9.43 10.94
CA TYR A 203 -10.20 -9.35 11.41
C TYR A 203 -9.68 -7.91 11.39
N LYS A 204 -8.60 -7.66 12.15
CA LYS A 204 -8.02 -6.31 12.28
C LYS A 204 -7.41 -5.87 10.96
N MET A 205 -8.07 -4.93 10.27
CA MET A 205 -7.65 -4.33 9.01
C MET A 205 -7.93 -2.82 9.02
N TYR A 206 -6.92 -2.03 8.74
CA TYR A 206 -7.08 -0.60 8.52
C TYR A 206 -7.57 -0.33 7.11
N PRO A 207 -8.69 0.38 6.94
CA PRO A 207 -9.28 0.62 5.63
C PRO A 207 -8.46 1.57 4.77
N GLY A 208 -8.58 1.39 3.45
CA GLY A 208 -7.97 2.22 2.44
C GLY A 208 -8.97 2.92 1.54
N VAL A 209 -8.61 4.08 1.02
CA VAL A 209 -9.33 4.79 -0.04
C VAL A 209 -8.37 5.26 -1.12
N THR A 210 -8.88 5.53 -2.34
CA THR A 210 -8.07 6.11 -3.42
C THR A 210 -8.85 7.21 -4.14
N PRO A 211 -8.27 8.41 -4.37
CA PRO A 211 -8.96 9.50 -5.04
C PRO A 211 -9.21 9.25 -6.52
N MET A 212 -8.29 8.57 -7.17
CA MET A 212 -8.31 8.29 -8.61
C MET A 212 -7.29 7.20 -8.96
N TRP A 213 -7.28 6.75 -10.21
CA TRP A 213 -6.24 5.84 -10.73
C TRP A 213 -6.23 5.81 -12.25
N ASP A 214 -5.09 6.11 -12.87
CA ASP A 214 -4.85 5.91 -14.30
C ASP A 214 -3.36 5.62 -14.58
N ASN A 215 -3.00 4.35 -14.70
CA ASN A 215 -1.60 3.95 -14.97
C ASN A 215 -1.27 3.81 -16.46
N THR A 216 -2.05 4.41 -17.35
CA THR A 216 -1.81 4.29 -18.80
C THR A 216 -0.54 4.99 -19.27
N SER A 217 -0.10 6.03 -18.57
CA SER A 217 1.18 6.71 -18.84
C SER A 217 2.40 5.85 -18.52
N ARG A 218 2.26 4.96 -17.52
CA ARG A 218 3.34 4.12 -17.00
C ARG A 218 3.35 2.71 -17.59
N ARG A 219 2.25 2.24 -18.20
CA ARG A 219 2.12 0.85 -18.63
C ARG A 219 1.69 0.70 -20.07
N LYS A 220 2.40 -0.14 -20.83
CA LYS A 220 2.00 -0.55 -22.18
C LYS A 220 0.99 -1.69 -22.20
N GLN A 221 0.95 -2.49 -21.13
CA GLN A 221 0.05 -3.65 -20.99
C GLN A 221 -0.60 -3.65 -19.60
N LYS A 222 -1.75 -4.33 -19.48
CA LYS A 222 -2.52 -4.42 -18.22
C LYS A 222 -2.86 -3.04 -17.64
N MET A 223 -3.18 -2.10 -18.53
CA MET A 223 -3.59 -0.76 -18.12
C MET A 223 -4.91 -0.81 -17.35
N PHE A 224 -4.98 -0.07 -16.24
CA PHE A 224 -6.14 0.03 -15.38
C PHE A 224 -6.49 1.48 -15.11
N ILE A 225 -7.77 1.81 -15.22
CA ILE A 225 -8.28 3.17 -15.02
C ILE A 225 -9.54 3.10 -14.16
N LEU A 226 -9.56 3.91 -13.11
CA LEU A 226 -10.78 4.37 -12.46
C LEU A 226 -11.24 5.65 -13.15
N ASP A 227 -12.20 5.51 -14.07
CA ASP A 227 -12.64 6.58 -14.94
C ASP A 227 -13.63 7.51 -14.27
N LYS A 228 -13.58 8.79 -14.62
CA LYS A 228 -14.50 9.83 -14.15
C LYS A 228 -14.47 10.02 -12.63
N SER A 229 -13.30 9.87 -12.01
CA SER A 229 -13.15 10.26 -10.60
C SER A 229 -13.42 11.75 -10.41
N THR A 230 -14.08 12.08 -9.30
CA THR A 230 -14.35 13.47 -8.89
C THR A 230 -14.12 13.62 -7.39
N PRO A 231 -13.77 14.84 -6.93
CA PRO A 231 -13.62 15.13 -5.51
C PRO A 231 -14.87 14.77 -4.68
N GLU A 232 -16.07 15.01 -5.23
CA GLU A 232 -17.33 14.72 -4.57
C GLU A 232 -17.49 13.21 -4.31
N LYS A 233 -17.21 12.38 -5.32
CA LYS A 233 -17.31 10.92 -5.16
C LYS A 233 -16.21 10.35 -4.26
N TYR A 234 -15.02 10.92 -4.29
CA TYR A 234 -13.99 10.59 -3.32
C TYR A 234 -14.41 10.95 -1.90
N GLY A 235 -14.98 12.16 -1.70
CA GLY A 235 -15.51 12.60 -0.42
C GLY A 235 -16.61 11.68 0.13
N GLU A 236 -17.55 11.22 -0.72
CA GLU A 236 -18.57 10.23 -0.35
C GLU A 236 -17.94 8.92 0.16
N TRP A 237 -16.90 8.43 -0.53
CA TRP A 237 -16.20 7.21 -0.12
C TRP A 237 -15.47 7.38 1.21
N LEU A 238 -14.64 8.43 1.31
CA LEU A 238 -13.91 8.72 2.55
C LEU A 238 -14.85 8.90 3.74
N TYR A 239 -15.94 9.65 3.56
CA TYR A 239 -16.98 9.83 4.58
C TYR A 239 -17.61 8.50 5.00
N SER A 240 -17.94 7.63 4.02
CA SER A 240 -18.48 6.30 4.29
C SER A 240 -17.51 5.43 5.12
N VAL A 241 -16.22 5.46 4.78
CA VAL A 241 -15.18 4.73 5.53
C VAL A 241 -15.07 5.27 6.94
N MET A 242 -14.95 6.59 7.12
CA MET A 242 -14.81 7.21 8.44
C MET A 242 -16.00 6.96 9.37
N ASN A 243 -17.22 6.87 8.82
CA ASN A 243 -18.42 6.59 9.62
C ASN A 243 -18.59 5.11 9.98
N LYS A 244 -18.03 4.20 9.20
CA LYS A 244 -18.17 2.76 9.42
C LYS A 244 -17.02 2.15 10.19
N PHE A 245 -15.84 2.71 10.01
CA PHE A 245 -14.66 2.20 10.69
C PHE A 245 -14.71 2.54 12.18
N VAL A 246 -14.68 1.50 13.00
CA VAL A 246 -14.56 1.62 14.44
C VAL A 246 -13.09 1.39 14.80
N PRO A 247 -12.38 2.38 15.33
CA PRO A 247 -10.99 2.22 15.76
C PRO A 247 -10.82 1.06 16.75
N TYR A 248 -9.75 0.29 16.61
CA TYR A 248 -9.47 -0.82 17.51
C TYR A 248 -8.97 -0.34 18.88
N SER A 249 -8.29 0.81 18.91
CA SER A 249 -7.92 1.54 20.11
C SER A 249 -7.71 3.03 19.76
N LYS A 250 -7.28 3.85 20.73
CA LYS A 250 -6.96 5.26 20.49
C LYS A 250 -5.83 5.41 19.47
N ASP A 251 -4.80 4.57 19.56
CA ASP A 251 -3.62 4.60 18.68
C ASP A 251 -3.82 3.76 17.42
N GLU A 252 -4.78 2.84 17.41
CA GLU A 252 -5.13 1.99 16.28
C GLU A 252 -6.30 2.56 15.49
N ASN A 253 -6.15 3.80 15.03
CA ASN A 253 -7.16 4.59 14.34
C ASN A 253 -6.63 5.11 13.00
N PHE A 254 -6.34 4.20 12.08
CA PHE A 254 -5.79 4.55 10.77
C PHE A 254 -6.80 4.37 9.64
N VAL A 255 -6.84 5.35 8.73
CA VAL A 255 -7.43 5.25 7.39
C VAL A 255 -6.34 5.63 6.41
N PHE A 256 -6.02 4.74 5.48
CA PHE A 256 -4.96 4.95 4.50
C PHE A 256 -5.49 5.55 3.21
N VAL A 257 -4.79 6.54 2.68
CA VAL A 257 -5.09 7.12 1.37
C VAL A 257 -3.97 6.76 0.39
N ASN A 258 -4.31 6.04 -0.64
CA ASN A 258 -3.42 5.76 -1.75
C ASN A 258 -3.86 6.63 -2.95
N ALA A 259 -3.18 7.78 -3.23
CA ALA A 259 -1.98 8.28 -2.60
C ALA A 259 -1.98 9.83 -2.58
N TRP A 260 -1.00 10.38 -1.86
CA TRP A 260 -0.77 11.82 -1.86
C TRP A 260 -0.22 12.28 -3.21
N ASN A 261 0.79 11.60 -3.76
CA ASN A 261 1.57 12.09 -4.92
C ASN A 261 2.05 10.99 -5.90
N GLU A 262 1.25 9.93 -6.12
CA GLU A 262 1.58 8.90 -7.14
C GLU A 262 1.12 9.34 -8.54
N TRP A 263 1.73 10.42 -9.02
CA TRP A 263 1.43 11.04 -10.33
C TRP A 263 1.63 10.09 -11.52
N ALA A 264 2.62 9.20 -11.43
CA ALA A 264 2.92 8.23 -12.48
C ALA A 264 1.80 7.20 -12.71
N GLU A 265 0.94 7.02 -11.72
CA GLU A 265 -0.25 6.17 -11.80
C GLU A 265 -1.56 6.99 -11.80
N GLY A 266 -1.46 8.31 -12.09
CA GLY A 266 -2.59 9.22 -12.12
C GLY A 266 -3.38 9.17 -10.81
N ASN A 267 -2.68 9.08 -9.67
CA ASN A 267 -3.27 8.89 -8.36
C ASN A 267 -2.64 9.86 -7.35
N HIS A 268 -3.32 10.96 -7.08
CA HIS A 268 -2.79 12.03 -6.24
C HIS A 268 -3.88 12.84 -5.54
N LEU A 269 -3.54 13.37 -4.37
CA LEU A 269 -4.31 14.39 -3.65
C LEU A 269 -3.66 15.76 -3.74
N GLU A 270 -2.39 15.83 -4.16
CA GLU A 270 -1.75 17.11 -4.45
C GLU A 270 -2.58 17.93 -5.42
N PRO A 271 -2.66 19.25 -5.24
CA PRO A 271 -3.42 20.13 -6.12
C PRO A 271 -3.00 20.00 -7.59
N ASP A 272 -3.97 19.92 -8.48
CA ASP A 272 -3.78 19.81 -9.94
C ASP A 272 -4.47 20.94 -10.72
N LEU A 273 -4.17 21.03 -12.01
CA LEU A 273 -4.75 22.06 -12.88
C LEU A 273 -6.26 21.84 -13.14
N LYS A 274 -6.76 20.63 -12.98
CA LYS A 274 -8.17 20.29 -13.23
C LYS A 274 -9.05 20.59 -12.04
N TRP A 275 -8.60 20.22 -10.85
CA TRP A 275 -9.42 20.26 -9.63
C TRP A 275 -8.94 21.29 -8.61
N GLY A 276 -7.71 21.83 -8.78
CA GLY A 276 -7.11 22.74 -7.80
C GLY A 276 -6.98 22.05 -6.43
N PHE A 277 -7.55 22.65 -5.41
CA PHE A 277 -7.53 22.18 -4.02
C PHE A 277 -8.80 21.43 -3.60
N ARG A 278 -9.55 20.83 -4.51
CA ARG A 278 -10.88 20.25 -4.24
C ARG A 278 -10.83 18.82 -3.69
N TYR A 279 -9.74 18.08 -3.89
CA TYR A 279 -9.47 16.80 -3.24
C TYR A 279 -8.96 16.96 -1.83
#